data_10eb9a4ffda522aef94ef16e99736c83
#
_entry.id   10eb9a4ffda522aef94ef16e99736c83
#
_cell.length_a   1.000
_cell.length_b   1.000
_cell.length_c   1.000
_cell.angle_alpha   90.00
_cell.angle_beta   90.00
_cell.angle_gamma   90.00
#
_symmetry.space_group_name_H-M   'P 1'
#
loop_
_entity.id
_entity.type
_entity.pdbx_description
1 polymer ?
#
loop_
_entity_poly.entity_id
_entity_poly.type
_entity_poly.pdbx_seq_one_letter_code
_entity_poly.pdbx_strand_id
1 'polypeptide(L)'
;MLTEAVDGFRLAYDRIGEGPAVVLLHGWPGDRTDYRLLAPMLAERGFEVVVPDLRGFGESDAADTDPAQYDVAAQGRSIVGLMEELGLERPVLAGYDVGSRIAQGIARNQPELIDGIVVAPPLPGIGKRVFSAQAQAEFWYQAFHRLPVIEELIDGKPDAVRSYLNHFWTHWSGPGFEPDLDHLVDTYSQPGAFTASIQWYRAGAGSVAVSAAETAPPSYDRIAVPTVVLWPEFDPLFPRAWSDRVDDFFSDVRVRYVDGAGHYAPLEYPEVLAEEIVGLG
;
A
#
# COMPACT_ATOMS: atom_id res chain seq x y z
N MET A 1 5.89 15.80 9.76
CA MET A 1 5.03 17.00 9.51
C MET A 1 3.57 16.55 9.49
N LEU A 2 2.60 17.47 9.58
CA LEU A 2 1.16 17.12 9.49
C LEU A 2 0.51 17.99 8.42
N THR A 3 -0.39 17.41 7.61
CA THR A 3 -1.19 18.14 6.62
C THR A 3 -2.33 18.93 7.25
N GLU A 4 -2.98 19.80 6.47
CA GLU A 4 -4.35 20.20 6.74
C GLU A 4 -5.29 18.99 6.69
N ALA A 5 -6.47 19.12 7.29
CA ALA A 5 -7.41 18.00 7.38
C ALA A 5 -8.22 17.83 6.09
N VAL A 6 -8.24 16.61 5.55
CA VAL A 6 -9.15 16.19 4.49
C VAL A 6 -10.15 15.19 5.07
N ASP A 7 -11.43 15.47 4.97
CA ASP A 7 -12.53 14.69 5.61
C ASP A 7 -12.33 14.53 7.14
N GLY A 8 -11.64 15.48 7.79
CA GLY A 8 -11.33 15.41 9.22
C GLY A 8 -10.05 14.66 9.59
N PHE A 9 -9.30 14.15 8.61
CA PHE A 9 -8.01 13.46 8.82
C PHE A 9 -6.83 14.28 8.35
N ARG A 10 -5.82 14.44 9.21
CA ARG A 10 -4.51 14.97 8.85
C ARG A 10 -3.55 13.79 8.68
N LEU A 11 -2.70 13.86 7.67
CA LEU A 11 -1.65 12.88 7.46
C LEU A 11 -0.33 13.37 8.04
N ALA A 12 0.33 12.51 8.81
CA ALA A 12 1.73 12.69 9.13
C ALA A 12 2.58 12.30 7.91
N TYR A 13 3.62 13.08 7.60
CA TYR A 13 4.46 12.80 6.46
C TYR A 13 5.90 13.26 6.66
N ASP A 14 6.83 12.59 5.98
CA ASP A 14 8.20 13.01 5.78
C ASP A 14 8.37 13.57 4.36
N ARG A 15 9.25 14.57 4.20
CA ARG A 15 9.57 15.20 2.91
C ARG A 15 11.06 15.41 2.84
N ILE A 16 11.72 14.88 1.81
CA ILE A 16 13.17 15.00 1.61
C ILE A 16 13.49 15.21 0.13
N GLY A 17 14.65 15.81 -0.15
CA GLY A 17 15.11 16.07 -1.52
C GLY A 17 14.41 17.24 -2.19
N GLU A 18 14.77 17.47 -3.45
CA GLU A 18 14.22 18.50 -4.34
C GLU A 18 14.20 17.95 -5.77
N GLY A 19 13.27 18.40 -6.60
CA GLY A 19 13.15 18.01 -8.02
C GLY A 19 11.78 17.44 -8.37
N PRO A 20 11.66 16.58 -9.39
CA PRO A 20 10.41 15.89 -9.70
C PRO A 20 9.87 15.15 -8.49
N ALA A 21 8.56 15.24 -8.25
CA ALA A 21 7.96 14.72 -7.03
C ALA A 21 7.61 13.23 -7.11
N VAL A 22 7.82 12.52 -6.01
CA VAL A 22 7.40 11.12 -5.80
C VAL A 22 6.66 11.03 -4.47
N VAL A 23 5.50 10.36 -4.47
CA VAL A 23 4.75 10.04 -3.24
C VAL A 23 4.79 8.53 -3.02
N LEU A 24 5.28 8.11 -1.84
CA LEU A 24 5.48 6.71 -1.48
C LEU A 24 4.40 6.26 -0.49
N LEU A 25 3.63 5.25 -0.85
CA LEU A 25 2.43 4.80 -0.13
C LEU A 25 2.63 3.38 0.44
N HIS A 26 2.68 3.28 1.77
CA HIS A 26 2.92 2.03 2.48
C HIS A 26 1.73 1.07 2.47
N GLY A 27 1.95 -0.16 2.97
CA GLY A 27 0.97 -1.21 3.12
C GLY A 27 0.56 -1.50 4.56
N TRP A 28 -0.16 -2.60 4.76
CA TRP A 28 -0.45 -3.21 6.05
C TRP A 28 0.28 -4.57 6.16
N PRO A 29 0.91 -4.88 7.30
CA PRO A 29 1.18 -4.01 8.44
C PRO A 29 2.47 -3.23 8.23
N GLY A 30 2.37 -1.92 8.17
CA GLY A 30 3.49 -1.01 7.95
C GLY A 30 3.15 0.43 8.30
N ASP A 31 4.06 1.33 8.04
CA ASP A 31 3.90 2.77 8.12
C ASP A 31 4.92 3.46 7.19
N ARG A 32 5.03 4.80 7.23
CA ARG A 32 5.97 5.55 6.38
C ARG A 32 7.43 5.12 6.55
N THR A 33 7.81 4.49 7.65
CA THR A 33 9.19 4.02 7.89
C THR A 33 9.56 2.81 7.04
N ASP A 34 8.62 2.16 6.38
CA ASP A 34 8.91 1.13 5.38
C ASP A 34 9.78 1.67 4.24
N TYR A 35 9.69 2.97 3.98
CA TYR A 35 10.45 3.66 2.94
C TYR A 35 11.79 4.26 3.40
N ARG A 36 12.26 3.92 4.62
CA ARG A 36 13.51 4.44 5.19
C ARG A 36 14.77 4.17 4.36
N LEU A 37 14.76 3.12 3.53
CA LEU A 37 15.84 2.82 2.60
C LEU A 37 15.64 3.52 1.25
N LEU A 38 14.45 3.47 0.70
CA LEU A 38 14.14 3.96 -0.64
C LEU A 38 14.12 5.49 -0.71
N ALA A 39 13.54 6.17 0.27
CA ALA A 39 13.36 7.62 0.21
C ALA A 39 14.69 8.39 0.11
N PRO A 40 15.76 8.10 0.90
CA PRO A 40 17.06 8.70 0.71
C PRO A 40 17.69 8.42 -0.66
N MET A 41 17.52 7.19 -1.18
CA MET A 41 18.07 6.79 -2.50
C MET A 41 17.47 7.61 -3.65
N LEU A 42 16.18 7.94 -3.59
CA LEU A 42 15.50 8.78 -4.57
C LEU A 42 15.91 10.25 -4.41
N ALA A 43 16.01 10.75 -3.19
CA ALA A 43 16.47 12.10 -2.91
C ALA A 43 17.90 12.35 -3.43
N GLU A 44 18.83 11.38 -3.26
CA GLU A 44 20.18 11.43 -3.82
C GLU A 44 20.20 11.43 -5.36
N ARG A 45 19.14 10.91 -5.99
CA ARG A 45 18.94 10.93 -7.45
C ARG A 45 18.21 12.17 -7.96
N GLY A 46 17.96 13.15 -7.10
CA GLY A 46 17.38 14.44 -7.46
C GLY A 46 15.86 14.47 -7.52
N PHE A 47 15.19 13.63 -6.74
CA PHE A 47 13.75 13.65 -6.58
C PHE A 47 13.34 14.33 -5.27
N GLU A 48 12.18 14.98 -5.29
CA GLU A 48 11.46 15.34 -4.10
C GLU A 48 10.60 14.16 -3.67
N VAL A 49 10.84 13.63 -2.46
CA VAL A 49 10.16 12.43 -1.97
C VAL A 49 9.27 12.79 -0.79
N VAL A 50 7.99 12.43 -0.88
CA VAL A 50 6.98 12.61 0.17
C VAL A 50 6.47 11.24 0.60
N VAL A 51 6.53 10.97 1.90
CA VAL A 51 6.15 9.67 2.48
C VAL A 51 5.13 9.89 3.59
N PRO A 52 3.83 9.78 3.31
CA PRO A 52 2.80 9.89 4.34
C PRO A 52 2.57 8.57 5.08
N ASP A 53 2.16 8.67 6.35
CA ASP A 53 1.34 7.64 6.97
C ASP A 53 -0.09 7.76 6.45
N LEU A 54 -0.70 6.65 6.07
CA LEU A 54 -2.08 6.60 5.62
C LEU A 54 -3.06 6.86 6.78
N ARG A 55 -4.35 7.18 6.50
CA ARG A 55 -5.37 7.33 7.56
C ARG A 55 -5.41 6.08 8.43
N GLY A 56 -5.32 6.27 9.74
CA GLY A 56 -5.34 5.17 10.71
C GLY A 56 -4.01 4.48 10.94
N PHE A 57 -2.91 5.00 10.37
CA PHE A 57 -1.58 4.44 10.52
C PHE A 57 -0.60 5.46 11.13
N GLY A 58 0.42 4.94 11.79
CA GLY A 58 1.54 5.72 12.28
C GLY A 58 1.12 6.91 13.15
N GLU A 59 1.54 8.10 12.74
CA GLU A 59 1.22 9.36 13.41
C GLU A 59 0.09 10.15 12.73
N SER A 60 -0.55 9.58 11.71
CA SER A 60 -1.73 10.16 11.06
C SER A 60 -2.98 10.02 11.93
N ASP A 61 -3.96 10.90 11.69
CA ASP A 61 -5.23 10.86 12.43
C ASP A 61 -5.98 9.52 12.20
N ALA A 62 -6.59 9.02 13.28
CA ALA A 62 -7.31 7.75 13.35
C ALA A 62 -8.71 7.91 14.00
N ALA A 63 -9.24 9.13 14.02
CA ALA A 63 -10.32 9.54 14.93
C ALA A 63 -11.72 9.05 14.56
N ASP A 64 -11.95 8.52 13.35
CA ASP A 64 -13.30 8.12 12.94
C ASP A 64 -13.48 6.59 13.04
N THR A 65 -14.62 6.19 13.59
CA THR A 65 -15.02 4.79 13.71
C THR A 65 -15.86 4.30 12.54
N ASP A 66 -16.23 5.17 11.59
CA ASP A 66 -16.91 4.78 10.36
C ASP A 66 -15.91 4.16 9.37
N PRO A 67 -15.97 2.85 9.10
CA PRO A 67 -15.06 2.21 8.18
C PRO A 67 -15.03 2.83 6.78
N ALA A 68 -16.14 3.44 6.31
CA ALA A 68 -16.19 4.08 4.99
C ALA A 68 -15.18 5.22 4.83
N GLN A 69 -14.68 5.78 5.94
CA GLN A 69 -13.62 6.79 5.93
C GLN A 69 -12.22 6.22 5.66
N TYR A 70 -12.10 4.90 5.52
CA TYR A 70 -10.82 4.20 5.31
C TYR A 70 -10.78 3.38 4.02
N ASP A 71 -11.76 3.50 3.14
CA ASP A 71 -11.75 2.84 1.83
C ASP A 71 -10.74 3.48 0.86
N VAL A 72 -10.58 2.88 -0.31
CA VAL A 72 -9.65 3.36 -1.36
C VAL A 72 -9.91 4.81 -1.74
N ALA A 73 -11.19 5.20 -1.85
CA ALA A 73 -11.55 6.55 -2.28
C ALA A 73 -11.27 7.58 -1.16
N ALA A 74 -11.57 7.24 0.09
CA ALA A 74 -11.31 8.10 1.24
C ALA A 74 -9.80 8.31 1.46
N GLN A 75 -9.02 7.23 1.42
CA GLN A 75 -7.56 7.30 1.48
C GLN A 75 -7.01 8.14 0.31
N GLY A 76 -7.52 7.90 -0.92
CA GLY A 76 -7.12 8.64 -2.12
C GLY A 76 -7.36 10.14 -1.98
N ARG A 77 -8.48 10.59 -1.39
CA ARG A 77 -8.74 12.02 -1.16
C ARG A 77 -7.70 12.66 -0.23
N SER A 78 -7.25 11.96 0.81
CA SER A 78 -6.17 12.47 1.66
C SER A 78 -4.84 12.59 0.91
N ILE A 79 -4.50 11.64 0.05
CA ILE A 79 -3.28 11.72 -0.75
C ILE A 79 -3.36 12.86 -1.77
N VAL A 80 -4.50 13.03 -2.44
CA VAL A 80 -4.71 14.16 -3.35
C VAL A 80 -4.61 15.49 -2.61
N GLY A 81 -5.27 15.60 -1.43
CA GLY A 81 -5.16 16.80 -0.59
C GLY A 81 -3.72 17.10 -0.14
N LEU A 82 -2.94 16.07 0.21
CA LEU A 82 -1.51 16.21 0.49
C LEU A 82 -0.74 16.75 -0.72
N MET A 83 -1.00 16.21 -1.92
CA MET A 83 -0.34 16.65 -3.15
C MET A 83 -0.68 18.12 -3.46
N GLU A 84 -1.95 18.53 -3.32
CA GLU A 84 -2.42 19.89 -3.52
C GLU A 84 -1.79 20.85 -2.51
N GLU A 85 -1.80 20.51 -1.22
CA GLU A 85 -1.23 21.34 -0.14
C GLU A 85 0.27 21.60 -0.34
N LEU A 86 1.01 20.57 -0.78
CA LEU A 86 2.44 20.66 -1.01
C LEU A 86 2.80 21.24 -2.38
N GLY A 87 1.81 21.46 -3.25
CA GLY A 87 2.02 21.96 -4.62
C GLY A 87 2.79 20.99 -5.49
N LEU A 88 2.61 19.68 -5.30
CA LEU A 88 3.29 18.67 -6.11
C LEU A 88 2.69 18.62 -7.52
N GLU A 89 3.50 18.94 -8.51
CA GLU A 89 3.07 18.92 -9.92
C GLU A 89 3.24 17.49 -10.47
N ARG A 90 2.11 16.79 -10.66
CA ARG A 90 2.02 15.46 -11.30
C ARG A 90 3.07 14.45 -10.79
N PRO A 91 3.12 14.15 -9.47
CA PRO A 91 4.11 13.23 -8.95
C PRO A 91 3.94 11.80 -9.51
N VAL A 92 5.02 11.03 -9.53
CA VAL A 92 4.92 9.56 -9.62
C VAL A 92 4.43 9.04 -8.28
N LEU A 93 3.40 8.17 -8.28
CA LEU A 93 2.98 7.46 -7.08
C LEU A 93 3.60 6.07 -7.05
N ALA A 94 4.24 5.71 -5.95
CA ALA A 94 4.72 4.35 -5.76
C ALA A 94 4.11 3.74 -4.50
N GLY A 95 3.73 2.46 -4.58
CA GLY A 95 3.10 1.80 -3.44
C GLY A 95 3.06 0.28 -3.52
N TYR A 96 2.91 -0.32 -2.37
CA TYR A 96 2.65 -1.76 -2.24
C TYR A 96 1.44 -1.98 -1.34
N ASP A 97 0.83 -3.13 -1.38
CA ASP A 97 -0.34 -3.55 -0.58
C ASP A 97 -1.47 -2.49 -0.59
N VAL A 98 -1.82 -1.88 0.55
CA VAL A 98 -2.82 -0.81 0.66
C VAL A 98 -2.44 0.38 -0.23
N GLY A 99 -1.17 0.80 -0.18
CA GLY A 99 -0.65 1.91 -0.97
C GLY A 99 -0.74 1.67 -2.48
N SER A 100 -0.54 0.43 -2.92
CA SER A 100 -0.74 0.02 -4.31
C SER A 100 -2.19 0.27 -4.77
N ARG A 101 -3.17 -0.12 -3.96
CA ARG A 101 -4.59 0.07 -4.28
C ARG A 101 -4.97 1.55 -4.32
N ILE A 102 -4.40 2.36 -3.43
CA ILE A 102 -4.63 3.81 -3.42
C ILE A 102 -4.06 4.46 -4.69
N ALA A 103 -2.81 4.15 -5.05
CA ALA A 103 -2.18 4.64 -6.28
C ALA A 103 -2.99 4.27 -7.53
N GLN A 104 -3.43 3.02 -7.64
CA GLN A 104 -4.31 2.56 -8.73
C GLN A 104 -5.68 3.28 -8.74
N GLY A 105 -6.24 3.57 -7.55
CA GLY A 105 -7.48 4.32 -7.42
C GLY A 105 -7.36 5.75 -7.93
N ILE A 106 -6.28 6.45 -7.61
CA ILE A 106 -5.97 7.79 -8.12
C ILE A 106 -5.71 7.75 -9.62
N ALA A 107 -4.89 6.80 -10.10
CA ALA A 107 -4.59 6.61 -11.50
C ALA A 107 -5.83 6.36 -12.38
N ARG A 108 -6.86 5.72 -11.83
CA ARG A 108 -8.13 5.48 -12.52
C ARG A 108 -9.03 6.71 -12.52
N ASN A 109 -9.17 7.38 -11.36
CA ASN A 109 -10.22 8.38 -11.18
C ASN A 109 -9.75 9.81 -11.47
N GLN A 110 -8.45 10.07 -11.39
CA GLN A 110 -7.81 11.38 -11.54
C GLN A 110 -6.44 11.27 -12.25
N PRO A 111 -6.40 10.63 -13.44
CA PRO A 111 -5.14 10.34 -14.14
C PRO A 111 -4.34 11.61 -14.50
N GLU A 112 -4.99 12.76 -14.62
CA GLU A 112 -4.36 14.05 -14.92
C GLU A 112 -3.50 14.59 -13.78
N LEU A 113 -3.67 14.08 -12.55
CA LEU A 113 -2.92 14.56 -11.39
C LEU A 113 -1.55 13.90 -11.21
N ILE A 114 -1.23 12.86 -11.97
CA ILE A 114 0.00 12.08 -11.81
C ILE A 114 0.67 11.76 -13.15
N ASP A 115 1.97 11.55 -13.15
CA ASP A 115 2.72 11.17 -14.35
C ASP A 115 2.78 9.66 -14.56
N GLY A 116 2.66 8.88 -13.49
CA GLY A 116 2.64 7.42 -13.56
C GLY A 116 2.57 6.75 -12.20
N ILE A 117 2.50 5.42 -12.21
CA ILE A 117 2.53 4.63 -10.97
C ILE A 117 3.55 3.50 -11.04
N VAL A 118 4.25 3.26 -9.93
CA VAL A 118 5.08 2.06 -9.71
C VAL A 118 4.49 1.28 -8.55
N VAL A 119 3.95 0.10 -8.80
CA VAL A 119 3.18 -0.63 -7.78
C VAL A 119 3.62 -2.09 -7.67
N ALA A 120 3.59 -2.61 -6.44
CA ALA A 120 3.63 -4.04 -6.18
C ALA A 120 2.20 -4.55 -5.87
N PRO A 121 1.92 -5.86 -5.90
CA PRO A 121 0.58 -6.38 -5.58
C PRO A 121 0.00 -5.81 -4.28
N PRO A 122 -1.36 -5.72 -4.20
CA PRO A 122 -2.37 -6.36 -5.06
C PRO A 122 -2.67 -5.59 -6.36
N LEU A 123 -2.85 -6.34 -7.43
CA LEU A 123 -3.31 -5.84 -8.72
C LEU A 123 -4.73 -6.36 -9.01
N PRO A 124 -5.49 -5.72 -9.94
CA PRO A 124 -6.71 -6.29 -10.47
C PRO A 124 -6.43 -7.50 -11.36
N GLY A 125 -7.48 -8.28 -11.65
CA GLY A 125 -7.38 -9.48 -12.47
C GLY A 125 -7.37 -10.79 -11.68
N ILE A 126 -7.34 -10.73 -10.35
CA ILE A 126 -7.37 -11.92 -9.47
C ILE A 126 -8.72 -12.65 -9.60
N GLY A 127 -9.83 -11.91 -9.53
CA GLY A 127 -11.17 -12.46 -9.67
C GLY A 127 -11.45 -13.60 -8.68
N LYS A 128 -12.17 -14.61 -9.12
CA LYS A 128 -12.57 -15.74 -8.27
C LYS A 128 -11.43 -16.64 -7.79
N ARG A 129 -10.19 -16.45 -8.28
CA ARG A 129 -9.02 -17.20 -7.79
C ARG A 129 -8.76 -16.98 -6.30
N VAL A 130 -9.18 -15.84 -5.78
CA VAL A 130 -9.13 -15.52 -4.34
C VAL A 130 -9.91 -16.52 -3.47
N PHE A 131 -10.85 -17.27 -4.03
CA PHE A 131 -11.62 -18.29 -3.31
C PHE A 131 -11.01 -19.70 -3.36
N SER A 132 -9.86 -19.88 -3.99
CA SER A 132 -9.17 -21.17 -3.91
C SER A 132 -8.78 -21.49 -2.46
N ALA A 133 -8.68 -22.76 -2.12
CA ALA A 133 -8.29 -23.16 -0.76
C ALA A 133 -6.93 -22.59 -0.35
N GLN A 134 -5.98 -22.55 -1.30
CA GLN A 134 -4.67 -21.96 -1.07
C GLN A 134 -4.79 -20.45 -0.76
N ALA A 135 -5.50 -19.69 -1.58
CA ALA A 135 -5.68 -18.25 -1.36
C ALA A 135 -6.41 -17.97 -0.04
N GLN A 136 -7.45 -18.75 0.30
CA GLN A 136 -8.17 -18.58 1.55
C GLN A 136 -7.29 -18.88 2.78
N ALA A 137 -6.32 -19.78 2.66
CA ALA A 137 -5.35 -20.05 3.71
C ALA A 137 -4.41 -18.84 3.93
N GLU A 138 -4.11 -18.04 2.91
CA GLU A 138 -3.28 -16.84 3.02
C GLU A 138 -4.11 -15.62 3.46
N PHE A 139 -5.32 -15.45 2.92
CA PHE A 139 -6.17 -14.27 3.19
C PHE A 139 -7.08 -14.41 4.43
N TRP A 140 -6.89 -15.40 5.29
CA TRP A 140 -7.72 -15.65 6.48
C TRP A 140 -7.86 -14.41 7.38
N TYR A 141 -6.80 -13.62 7.48
CA TYR A 141 -6.74 -12.44 8.34
C TYR A 141 -7.75 -11.36 7.92
N GLN A 142 -8.11 -11.25 6.64
CA GLN A 142 -9.07 -10.25 6.18
C GLN A 142 -10.49 -10.50 6.75
N ALA A 143 -10.86 -11.76 6.92
CA ALA A 143 -12.10 -12.10 7.63
C ALA A 143 -11.97 -11.87 9.14
N PHE A 144 -10.82 -12.21 9.72
CA PHE A 144 -10.55 -12.05 11.15
C PHE A 144 -10.54 -10.57 11.57
N HIS A 145 -9.96 -9.66 10.76
CA HIS A 145 -9.98 -8.22 10.99
C HIS A 145 -11.37 -7.59 11.06
N ARG A 146 -12.37 -8.25 10.51
CA ARG A 146 -13.76 -7.77 10.53
C ARG A 146 -14.53 -8.21 11.78
N LEU A 147 -13.97 -9.09 12.58
CA LEU A 147 -14.59 -9.57 13.82
C LEU A 147 -14.26 -8.62 14.98
N PRO A 148 -15.24 -8.25 15.82
CA PRO A 148 -14.98 -7.40 17.00
C PRO A 148 -13.97 -8.00 17.98
N VAL A 149 -13.91 -9.32 18.09
CA VAL A 149 -13.03 -10.04 19.03
C VAL A 149 -11.55 -9.74 18.82
N ILE A 150 -11.14 -9.31 17.61
CA ILE A 150 -9.72 -9.04 17.34
C ILE A 150 -9.20 -7.85 18.16
N GLU A 151 -10.01 -6.84 18.40
CA GLU A 151 -9.67 -5.71 19.25
C GLU A 151 -9.38 -6.18 20.67
N GLU A 152 -10.27 -7.03 21.22
CA GLU A 152 -10.07 -7.60 22.55
C GLU A 152 -8.81 -8.46 22.65
N LEU A 153 -8.40 -9.10 21.57
CA LEU A 153 -7.26 -10.00 21.56
C LEU A 153 -5.93 -9.25 21.38
N ILE A 154 -5.88 -8.18 20.59
CA ILE A 154 -4.63 -7.59 20.08
C ILE A 154 -4.45 -6.15 20.50
N ASP A 155 -5.48 -5.29 20.41
CA ASP A 155 -5.32 -3.85 20.56
C ASP A 155 -4.75 -3.48 21.94
N GLY A 156 -3.77 -2.59 21.97
CA GLY A 156 -3.13 -2.14 23.19
C GLY A 156 -2.30 -3.19 23.94
N LYS A 157 -1.97 -4.33 23.32
CA LYS A 157 -1.23 -5.46 23.94
C LYS A 157 0.08 -5.74 23.20
N PRO A 158 1.22 -5.19 23.62
CA PRO A 158 2.48 -5.29 22.88
C PRO A 158 2.90 -6.72 22.51
N ASP A 159 2.77 -7.68 23.42
CA ASP A 159 3.14 -9.07 23.14
C ASP A 159 2.24 -9.73 22.09
N ALA A 160 0.94 -9.41 22.11
CA ALA A 160 -0.01 -9.90 21.11
C ALA A 160 0.22 -9.24 19.75
N VAL A 161 0.44 -7.91 19.74
CA VAL A 161 0.81 -7.14 18.54
C VAL A 161 2.09 -7.72 17.95
N ARG A 162 3.16 -7.89 18.73
CA ARG A 162 4.42 -8.47 18.26
C ARG A 162 4.22 -9.84 17.64
N SER A 163 3.52 -10.74 18.32
CA SER A 163 3.28 -12.09 17.82
C SER A 163 2.48 -12.09 16.52
N TYR A 164 1.48 -11.21 16.43
CA TYR A 164 0.62 -11.10 15.28
C TYR A 164 1.35 -10.49 14.07
N LEU A 165 2.05 -9.38 14.24
CA LEU A 165 2.82 -8.75 13.17
C LEU A 165 3.97 -9.65 12.71
N ASN A 166 4.68 -10.31 13.63
CA ASN A 166 5.78 -11.21 13.29
C ASN A 166 5.35 -12.36 12.39
N HIS A 167 4.10 -12.87 12.56
CA HIS A 167 3.55 -13.90 11.67
C HIS A 167 3.57 -13.44 10.20
N PHE A 168 3.06 -12.24 9.91
CA PHE A 168 2.99 -11.71 8.55
C PHE A 168 4.37 -11.35 8.01
N TRP A 169 5.15 -10.60 8.78
CA TRP A 169 6.47 -10.16 8.36
C TRP A 169 7.44 -11.33 8.09
N THR A 170 7.33 -12.42 8.84
CA THR A 170 8.13 -13.62 8.58
C THR A 170 7.58 -14.43 7.41
N HIS A 171 6.24 -14.56 7.32
CA HIS A 171 5.62 -15.43 6.31
C HIS A 171 5.57 -14.80 4.92
N TRP A 172 5.46 -13.46 4.83
CA TRP A 172 5.33 -12.76 3.56
C TRP A 172 6.66 -12.26 2.98
N SER A 173 7.73 -12.29 3.74
CA SER A 173 9.06 -11.89 3.29
C SER A 173 9.73 -12.96 2.43
N GLY A 174 10.63 -12.51 1.57
CA GLY A 174 11.50 -13.39 0.80
C GLY A 174 12.56 -14.06 1.66
N PRO A 175 13.21 -15.11 1.12
CA PRO A 175 14.23 -15.86 1.84
C PRO A 175 15.39 -14.97 2.29
N GLY A 176 15.74 -15.05 3.57
CA GLY A 176 16.89 -14.33 4.13
C GLY A 176 16.61 -12.88 4.53
N PHE A 177 15.38 -12.39 4.36
CA PHE A 177 14.98 -11.11 4.93
C PHE A 177 14.68 -11.27 6.42
N GLU A 178 15.29 -10.43 7.25
CA GLU A 178 15.07 -10.40 8.71
C GLU A 178 14.31 -9.11 9.07
N PRO A 179 13.03 -9.19 9.45
CA PRO A 179 12.25 -8.01 9.76
C PRO A 179 12.68 -7.38 11.09
N ASP A 180 12.84 -6.06 11.10
CA ASP A 180 12.92 -5.26 12.33
C ASP A 180 11.52 -4.74 12.65
N LEU A 181 10.91 -5.29 13.69
CA LEU A 181 9.52 -4.99 14.08
C LEU A 181 9.41 -4.07 15.29
N ASP A 182 10.50 -3.67 15.93
CA ASP A 182 10.42 -2.95 17.20
C ASP A 182 9.62 -1.66 17.05
N HIS A 183 9.91 -0.86 16.03
CA HIS A 183 9.17 0.36 15.76
C HIS A 183 7.67 0.10 15.49
N LEU A 184 7.35 -0.88 14.64
CA LEU A 184 5.95 -1.21 14.33
C LEU A 184 5.20 -1.74 15.54
N VAL A 185 5.85 -2.55 16.37
CA VAL A 185 5.24 -3.05 17.62
C VAL A 185 4.93 -1.89 18.55
N ASP A 186 5.86 -0.94 18.72
CA ASP A 186 5.64 0.24 19.55
C ASP A 186 4.49 1.10 19.03
N THR A 187 4.43 1.32 17.71
CA THR A 187 3.36 2.10 17.05
C THR A 187 2.00 1.42 17.15
N TYR A 188 1.91 0.16 16.76
CA TYR A 188 0.65 -0.59 16.73
C TYR A 188 0.13 -0.99 18.12
N SER A 189 0.97 -0.93 19.15
CA SER A 189 0.59 -1.21 20.54
C SER A 189 -0.03 -0.01 21.26
N GLN A 190 -0.01 1.18 20.65
CA GLN A 190 -0.74 2.31 21.22
C GLN A 190 -2.24 2.01 21.23
N PRO A 191 -2.96 2.38 22.30
CA PRO A 191 -4.40 2.11 22.38
C PRO A 191 -5.16 2.65 21.15
N GLY A 192 -5.90 1.79 20.48
CA GLY A 192 -6.66 2.11 19.28
C GLY A 192 -5.87 2.05 17.97
N ALA A 193 -4.53 2.04 17.98
CA ALA A 193 -3.71 2.07 16.77
C ALA A 193 -3.88 0.80 15.91
N PHE A 194 -3.83 -0.37 16.53
CA PHE A 194 -4.10 -1.62 15.80
C PHE A 194 -5.51 -1.61 15.20
N THR A 195 -6.52 -1.24 15.99
CA THR A 195 -7.92 -1.16 15.56
C THR A 195 -8.10 -0.19 14.39
N ALA A 196 -7.42 0.96 14.41
CA ALA A 196 -7.46 1.93 13.32
C ALA A 196 -6.85 1.36 12.02
N SER A 197 -5.72 0.69 12.11
CA SER A 197 -5.02 0.13 10.95
C SER A 197 -5.83 -0.92 10.19
N ILE A 198 -6.75 -1.62 10.86
CA ILE A 198 -7.59 -2.66 10.24
C ILE A 198 -8.93 -2.14 9.69
N GLN A 199 -9.24 -0.85 9.83
CA GLN A 199 -10.47 -0.25 9.28
C GLN A 199 -10.56 -0.41 7.76
N TRP A 200 -9.45 -0.44 7.05
CA TRP A 200 -9.36 -0.79 5.63
C TRP A 200 -10.14 -2.07 5.27
N TYR A 201 -9.97 -3.13 6.06
CA TYR A 201 -10.66 -4.41 5.83
C TYR A 201 -12.14 -4.33 6.19
N ARG A 202 -12.50 -3.53 7.19
CA ARG A 202 -13.88 -3.27 7.61
C ARG A 202 -14.64 -2.43 6.59
N ALA A 203 -13.94 -1.53 5.90
CA ALA A 203 -14.44 -0.78 4.74
C ALA A 203 -14.72 -1.65 3.51
N GLY A 204 -14.33 -2.93 3.53
CA GLY A 204 -14.47 -3.82 2.37
C GLY A 204 -13.42 -3.61 1.28
N ALA A 205 -12.32 -2.91 1.58
CA ALA A 205 -11.24 -2.61 0.62
C ALA A 205 -10.18 -3.72 0.51
N GLY A 206 -10.26 -4.75 1.36
CA GLY A 206 -9.36 -5.91 1.29
C GLY A 206 -9.49 -6.71 0.01
N SER A 207 -8.41 -7.37 -0.39
CA SER A 207 -8.29 -8.07 -1.68
C SER A 207 -9.37 -9.11 -1.91
N VAL A 208 -9.82 -9.84 -0.87
CA VAL A 208 -10.91 -10.83 -1.00
C VAL A 208 -12.22 -10.17 -1.42
N ALA A 209 -12.59 -9.08 -0.74
CA ALA A 209 -13.86 -8.38 -1.01
C ALA A 209 -13.85 -7.72 -2.39
N VAL A 210 -12.77 -7.06 -2.77
CA VAL A 210 -12.63 -6.36 -4.05
C VAL A 210 -12.58 -7.34 -5.20
N SER A 211 -11.74 -8.38 -5.13
CA SER A 211 -11.57 -9.35 -6.24
C SER A 211 -12.81 -10.18 -6.50
N ALA A 212 -13.64 -10.41 -5.48
CA ALA A 212 -14.89 -11.16 -5.64
C ALA A 212 -15.89 -10.48 -6.60
N ALA A 213 -15.92 -9.14 -6.59
CA ALA A 213 -16.82 -8.32 -7.40
C ALA A 213 -16.17 -7.79 -8.70
N GLU A 214 -14.89 -8.11 -8.92
CA GLU A 214 -14.09 -7.51 -9.97
C GLU A 214 -14.55 -7.92 -11.37
N THR A 215 -14.66 -6.94 -12.24
CA THR A 215 -14.96 -7.13 -13.68
C THR A 215 -13.96 -6.29 -14.48
N ALA A 216 -13.36 -6.91 -15.51
CA ALA A 216 -12.46 -6.18 -16.40
C ALA A 216 -13.21 -5.04 -17.09
N PRO A 217 -12.71 -3.82 -17.07
CA PRO A 217 -13.33 -2.69 -17.75
C PRO A 217 -13.20 -2.83 -19.27
N PRO A 218 -14.06 -2.16 -20.05
CA PRO A 218 -13.82 -2.02 -21.49
C PRO A 218 -12.46 -1.31 -21.73
N SER A 219 -11.87 -1.56 -22.91
CA SER A 219 -10.52 -1.09 -23.21
C SER A 219 -10.31 0.43 -23.09
N TYR A 220 -11.35 1.21 -23.37
CA TYR A 220 -11.32 2.68 -23.25
C TYR A 220 -11.40 3.19 -21.80
N ASP A 221 -11.69 2.31 -20.84
CA ASP A 221 -11.84 2.62 -19.42
C ASP A 221 -10.75 1.92 -18.56
N ARG A 222 -9.69 1.44 -19.19
CA ARG A 222 -8.51 0.91 -18.49
C ARG A 222 -7.68 2.05 -17.92
N ILE A 223 -6.90 1.77 -16.87
CA ILE A 223 -5.92 2.73 -16.36
C ILE A 223 -4.91 3.02 -17.47
N ALA A 224 -4.79 4.30 -17.86
CA ALA A 224 -4.01 4.72 -19.02
C ALA A 224 -2.71 5.44 -18.65
N VAL A 225 -2.48 5.79 -17.38
CA VAL A 225 -1.21 6.37 -16.97
C VAL A 225 -0.10 5.32 -17.07
N PRO A 226 1.14 5.72 -17.42
CA PRO A 226 2.29 4.82 -17.43
C PRO A 226 2.39 4.04 -16.12
N THR A 227 2.39 2.73 -16.22
CA THR A 227 2.34 1.84 -15.04
C THR A 227 3.44 0.81 -15.07
N VAL A 228 4.20 0.70 -13.98
CA VAL A 228 5.13 -0.39 -13.75
C VAL A 228 4.63 -1.23 -12.59
N VAL A 229 4.51 -2.53 -12.81
CA VAL A 229 4.16 -3.51 -11.79
C VAL A 229 5.40 -4.31 -11.43
N LEU A 230 5.83 -4.25 -10.18
CA LEU A 230 6.88 -5.10 -9.62
C LEU A 230 6.25 -6.32 -8.97
N TRP A 231 6.43 -7.51 -9.57
CA TRP A 231 5.81 -8.73 -9.07
C TRP A 231 6.84 -9.63 -8.40
N PRO A 232 6.82 -9.74 -7.06
CA PRO A 232 7.79 -10.52 -6.30
C PRO A 232 7.60 -12.03 -6.48
N GLU A 233 8.66 -12.80 -6.23
CA GLU A 233 8.65 -14.27 -6.37
C GLU A 233 7.99 -14.97 -5.20
N PHE A 234 8.28 -14.50 -3.98
CA PHE A 234 7.92 -15.18 -2.73
C PHE A 234 6.73 -14.54 -2.00
N ASP A 235 5.98 -13.64 -2.64
CA ASP A 235 4.73 -13.15 -2.06
C ASP A 235 3.67 -14.25 -2.06
N PRO A 236 3.30 -14.82 -0.89
CA PRO A 236 2.35 -15.92 -0.84
C PRO A 236 0.91 -15.46 -1.13
N LEU A 237 0.61 -14.16 -1.01
CA LEU A 237 -0.69 -13.59 -1.26
C LEU A 237 -1.00 -13.53 -2.76
N PHE A 238 0.01 -13.23 -3.58
CA PHE A 238 -0.15 -12.92 -4.99
C PHE A 238 0.83 -13.72 -5.87
N PRO A 239 0.58 -15.03 -6.10
CA PRO A 239 1.42 -15.85 -6.97
C PRO A 239 1.63 -15.21 -8.34
N ARG A 240 2.84 -15.29 -8.90
CA ARG A 240 3.19 -14.73 -10.22
C ARG A 240 2.23 -15.13 -11.35
N ALA A 241 1.68 -16.35 -11.28
CA ALA A 241 0.67 -16.80 -12.24
C ALA A 241 -0.60 -15.93 -12.27
N TRP A 242 -0.81 -15.06 -11.29
CA TRP A 242 -1.95 -14.16 -11.24
C TRP A 242 -1.71 -12.83 -11.98
N SER A 243 -0.52 -12.60 -12.50
CA SER A 243 -0.21 -11.44 -13.34
C SER A 243 -0.78 -11.54 -14.77
N ASP A 244 -1.33 -12.68 -15.14
CA ASP A 244 -1.79 -13.06 -16.48
C ASP A 244 -2.94 -12.19 -17.04
N ARG A 245 -3.58 -11.37 -16.19
CA ARG A 245 -4.71 -10.53 -16.56
C ARG A 245 -4.50 -9.03 -16.28
N VAL A 246 -3.27 -8.62 -15.98
CA VAL A 246 -2.98 -7.20 -15.72
C VAL A 246 -3.36 -6.34 -16.93
N ASP A 247 -3.09 -6.81 -18.16
CA ASP A 247 -3.42 -6.11 -19.41
C ASP A 247 -4.94 -5.92 -19.63
N ASP A 248 -5.80 -6.67 -18.93
CA ASP A 248 -7.25 -6.46 -18.98
C ASP A 248 -7.66 -5.16 -18.28
N PHE A 249 -6.83 -4.61 -17.39
CA PHE A 249 -7.13 -3.47 -16.52
C PHE A 249 -6.30 -2.22 -16.80
N PHE A 250 -5.18 -2.37 -17.49
CA PHE A 250 -4.26 -1.29 -17.84
C PHE A 250 -4.07 -1.24 -19.35
N SER A 251 -3.89 -0.06 -19.91
CA SER A 251 -3.58 0.12 -21.34
C SER A 251 -2.11 0.45 -21.60
N ASP A 252 -1.40 0.94 -20.59
CA ASP A 252 0.04 1.21 -20.63
C ASP A 252 0.69 0.61 -19.38
N VAL A 253 1.09 -0.64 -19.45
CA VAL A 253 1.64 -1.38 -18.31
C VAL A 253 2.82 -2.26 -18.68
N ARG A 254 3.82 -2.27 -17.80
CA ARG A 254 4.93 -3.20 -17.86
C ARG A 254 5.02 -3.97 -16.55
N VAL A 255 5.08 -5.29 -16.62
CA VAL A 255 5.31 -6.16 -15.45
C VAL A 255 6.78 -6.55 -15.40
N ARG A 256 7.44 -6.26 -14.29
CA ARG A 256 8.80 -6.73 -13.95
C ARG A 256 8.71 -7.75 -12.81
N TYR A 257 9.17 -8.95 -13.05
CA TYR A 257 9.27 -9.97 -12.01
C TYR A 257 10.55 -9.74 -11.20
N VAL A 258 10.44 -9.81 -9.86
CA VAL A 258 11.56 -9.60 -8.93
C VAL A 258 11.86 -10.91 -8.23
N ASP A 259 12.96 -11.55 -8.60
CA ASP A 259 13.40 -12.83 -8.04
C ASP A 259 13.98 -12.63 -6.64
N GLY A 260 13.80 -13.61 -5.76
CA GLY A 260 14.29 -13.58 -4.39
C GLY A 260 13.48 -12.69 -3.41
N ALA A 261 12.52 -11.93 -3.91
CA ALA A 261 11.78 -10.93 -3.14
C ALA A 261 10.43 -11.45 -2.65
N GLY A 262 10.01 -10.97 -1.47
CA GLY A 262 8.68 -11.17 -0.90
C GLY A 262 7.81 -9.92 -1.01
N HIS A 263 6.87 -9.79 -0.08
CA HIS A 263 5.78 -8.80 -0.12
C HIS A 263 6.22 -7.35 0.15
N TYR A 264 7.25 -7.16 0.99
CA TYR A 264 7.61 -5.83 1.51
C TYR A 264 8.57 -5.09 0.57
N ALA A 265 8.05 -4.70 -0.59
CA ALA A 265 8.78 -4.09 -1.70
C ALA A 265 9.82 -3.02 -1.30
N PRO A 266 9.49 -1.99 -0.49
CA PRO A 266 10.43 -0.92 -0.22
C PRO A 266 11.60 -1.31 0.67
N LEU A 267 11.52 -2.46 1.33
CA LEU A 267 12.54 -2.98 2.25
C LEU A 267 13.34 -4.14 1.66
N GLU A 268 12.70 -4.97 0.84
CA GLU A 268 13.33 -6.16 0.29
C GLU A 268 14.07 -5.90 -1.03
N TYR A 269 13.57 -4.95 -1.84
CA TYR A 269 14.17 -4.60 -3.13
C TYR A 269 14.08 -3.11 -3.47
N PRO A 270 14.55 -2.22 -2.55
CA PRO A 270 14.44 -0.77 -2.73
C PRO A 270 15.15 -0.26 -3.99
N GLU A 271 16.27 -0.89 -4.40
CA GLU A 271 17.01 -0.50 -5.59
C GLU A 271 16.18 -0.71 -6.86
N VAL A 272 15.48 -1.84 -6.96
CA VAL A 272 14.61 -2.15 -8.11
C VAL A 272 13.47 -1.16 -8.18
N LEU A 273 12.87 -0.85 -7.03
CA LEU A 273 11.80 0.13 -6.94
C LEU A 273 12.29 1.52 -7.33
N ALA A 274 13.48 1.93 -6.88
CA ALA A 274 14.11 3.19 -7.24
C ALA A 274 14.41 3.30 -8.75
N GLU A 275 14.92 2.23 -9.38
CA GLU A 275 15.17 2.20 -10.83
C GLU A 275 13.90 2.45 -11.63
N GLU A 276 12.79 1.84 -11.25
CA GLU A 276 11.53 1.95 -11.97
C GLU A 276 10.86 3.33 -11.77
N ILE A 277 10.97 3.90 -10.57
CA ILE A 277 10.49 5.26 -10.29
C ILE A 277 11.27 6.28 -11.14
N VAL A 278 12.61 6.19 -11.14
CA VAL A 278 13.47 7.07 -11.96
C VAL A 278 13.17 6.93 -13.46
N GLY A 279 12.77 5.74 -13.89
CA GLY A 279 12.44 5.47 -15.30
C GLY A 279 11.10 6.07 -15.77
N LEU A 280 10.24 6.52 -14.84
CA LEU A 280 8.95 7.15 -15.13
C LEU A 280 8.96 8.66 -14.94
N GLY A 281 9.90 9.21 -14.13
CA GLY A 281 10.01 10.61 -13.75
C GLY A 281 10.83 11.49 -14.69
#